data_08ffcbd9d5fc16e75c1c11ef0369ca75
#
_entry.id   08ffcbd9d5fc16e75c1c11ef0369ca75
#
_cell.length_a   1.000
_cell.length_b   1.000
_cell.length_c   1.000
_cell.angle_alpha   90.00
_cell.angle_beta   90.00
_cell.angle_gamma   90.00
#
_symmetry.space_group_name_H-M   'P 1'
#
loop_
_entity.id
_entity.type
_entity.pdbx_description
1 polymer ?
#
loop_
_entity_poly.entity_id
_entity_poly.type
_entity_poly.pdbx_seq_one_letter_code
_entity_poly.pdbx_strand_id
1 'polypeptide(L)'
;EAKFSVAESTQLPELTRLEGVDHVADTRHHALSAIYYDTEDLRLTHAKVTLRRRTGGNDDGWHIKIPSEAGRTEIHAELGEPVDGRYEVPSELLHQVRSIVRHNELTPIAQVDNKRTEMVLADADNKPVAEFCDDHVTAFSFLPGGEQQSWREWEVELAGELPGTEEGTQFIRRATSLLIGAGARVSSSPSKLKSALGDSYANAPLPPALVSPDVDPDSPAAAVITALQANRDKLVDYDPRVRRDEWDSVHQMRVATRELRSHLQTFHGIVVGPEIEKIEADLKELAGILGVARDAEVVEERWQKLLESEDSDTLDDSTREHIAQDMGTAYRRAHRRVVAALDSERYLELLES
;
A
#
# COMPACT_ATOMS: atom_id res chain seq x y z
N GLU A 1 -11.86 9.65 5.48
CA GLU A 1 -12.43 8.49 6.18
C GLU A 1 -12.25 8.62 7.68
N ALA A 2 -13.26 8.25 8.45
CA ALA A 2 -13.20 8.14 9.90
C ALA A 2 -13.88 6.84 10.36
N LYS A 3 -13.30 6.17 11.38
CA LYS A 3 -13.78 4.89 11.93
C LYS A 3 -14.02 4.99 13.42
N PHE A 4 -15.07 4.34 13.86
CA PHE A 4 -15.53 4.39 15.24
C PHE A 4 -15.92 3.00 15.75
N SER A 5 -15.49 2.66 16.95
CA SER A 5 -16.02 1.50 17.67
C SER A 5 -17.29 1.88 18.40
N VAL A 6 -18.30 1.02 18.36
CA VAL A 6 -19.60 1.23 19.02
C VAL A 6 -20.05 -0.03 19.73
N ALA A 7 -20.83 0.13 20.80
CA ALA A 7 -21.47 -1.00 21.44
C ALA A 7 -22.64 -1.51 20.58
N GLU A 8 -22.95 -2.82 20.69
CA GLU A 8 -24.09 -3.40 19.96
C GLU A 8 -25.42 -2.67 20.19
N SER A 9 -25.62 -2.15 21.40
CA SER A 9 -26.83 -1.43 21.79
C SER A 9 -26.85 0.05 21.39
N THR A 10 -25.76 0.57 20.83
CA THR A 10 -25.69 1.99 20.45
C THR A 10 -26.65 2.28 19.31
N GLN A 11 -27.51 3.26 19.51
CA GLN A 11 -28.46 3.67 18.48
C GLN A 11 -27.79 4.64 17.50
N LEU A 12 -28.04 4.41 16.21
CA LEU A 12 -27.58 5.31 15.16
C LEU A 12 -28.26 6.68 15.32
N PRO A 13 -27.50 7.79 15.38
CA PRO A 13 -28.11 9.12 15.40
C PRO A 13 -28.73 9.45 14.04
N GLU A 14 -29.59 10.43 14.02
CA GLU A 14 -30.17 10.97 12.79
C GLU A 14 -29.06 11.66 11.98
N LEU A 15 -28.66 11.05 10.85
CA LEU A 15 -27.52 11.50 10.04
C LEU A 15 -27.80 12.80 9.27
N THR A 16 -29.08 13.13 9.05
CA THR A 16 -29.50 14.41 8.46
C THR A 16 -29.24 15.62 9.37
N ARG A 17 -28.83 15.40 10.63
CA ARG A 17 -28.31 16.46 11.50
C ARG A 17 -26.91 16.94 11.13
N LEU A 18 -26.22 16.23 10.25
CA LEU A 18 -24.94 16.68 9.70
C LEU A 18 -25.18 17.81 8.71
N GLU A 19 -24.51 18.93 8.93
CA GLU A 19 -24.54 20.05 7.98
C GLU A 19 -23.97 19.58 6.63
N GLY A 20 -24.71 19.84 5.56
CA GLY A 20 -24.39 19.36 4.20
C GLY A 20 -25.12 18.06 3.82
N VAL A 21 -25.85 17.42 4.75
CA VAL A 21 -26.69 16.25 4.48
C VAL A 21 -28.16 16.64 4.56
N ASP A 22 -28.88 16.50 3.45
CA ASP A 22 -30.32 16.73 3.39
C ASP A 22 -31.08 15.43 3.65
N HIS A 23 -30.65 14.32 3.04
CA HIS A 23 -31.32 13.03 3.18
C HIS A 23 -30.39 11.86 2.98
N VAL A 24 -30.87 10.65 3.33
CA VAL A 24 -30.23 9.38 2.96
C VAL A 24 -30.80 8.98 1.60
N ALA A 25 -29.97 9.05 0.56
CA ALA A 25 -30.41 8.80 -0.82
C ALA A 25 -30.57 7.31 -1.12
N ASP A 26 -29.80 6.46 -0.48
CA ASP A 26 -29.85 4.99 -0.68
C ASP A 26 -29.40 4.27 0.59
N THR A 27 -29.94 3.07 0.80
CA THR A 27 -29.53 2.17 1.88
C THR A 27 -29.39 0.75 1.32
N ARG A 28 -28.21 0.18 1.47
CA ARG A 28 -27.87 -1.15 0.98
C ARG A 28 -27.42 -2.05 2.12
N HIS A 29 -27.71 -3.33 1.99
CA HIS A 29 -27.29 -4.34 2.96
C HIS A 29 -26.39 -5.36 2.25
N HIS A 30 -25.21 -5.58 2.82
CA HIS A 30 -24.20 -6.51 2.29
C HIS A 30 -23.87 -7.57 3.34
N ALA A 31 -23.67 -8.79 2.89
CA ALA A 31 -23.10 -9.87 3.69
C ALA A 31 -21.69 -10.19 3.12
N LEU A 32 -20.73 -9.39 3.53
CA LEU A 32 -19.35 -9.47 3.04
C LEU A 32 -18.60 -10.58 3.75
N SER A 33 -17.84 -11.37 3.01
CA SER A 33 -16.87 -12.32 3.56
C SER A 33 -15.50 -12.06 2.94
N ALA A 34 -14.49 -11.83 3.75
CA ALA A 34 -13.13 -11.55 3.31
C ALA A 34 -12.14 -12.51 3.97
N ILE A 35 -11.31 -13.16 3.15
CA ILE A 35 -10.16 -13.93 3.61
C ILE A 35 -8.91 -13.10 3.33
N TYR A 36 -8.12 -12.86 4.39
CA TYR A 36 -6.87 -12.14 4.32
C TYR A 36 -5.69 -13.10 4.17
N TYR A 37 -4.72 -12.70 3.37
CA TYR A 37 -3.53 -13.48 3.03
C TYR A 37 -2.28 -12.73 3.46
N ASP A 38 -1.32 -13.46 4.03
CA ASP A 38 0.01 -12.96 4.37
C ASP A 38 1.00 -14.12 4.42
N THR A 39 2.26 -13.81 4.63
CA THR A 39 3.29 -14.79 4.98
C THR A 39 3.15 -15.22 6.43
N GLU A 40 3.76 -16.35 6.82
CA GLU A 40 3.75 -16.86 8.19
C GLU A 40 4.26 -15.84 9.22
N ASP A 41 5.25 -15.03 8.83
CA ASP A 41 5.86 -13.96 9.62
C ASP A 41 5.21 -12.57 9.39
N LEU A 42 4.03 -12.52 8.77
CA LEU A 42 3.19 -11.33 8.59
C LEU A 42 3.90 -10.15 7.88
N ARG A 43 4.70 -10.41 6.86
CA ARG A 43 5.47 -9.39 6.13
C ARG A 43 4.61 -8.29 5.53
N LEU A 44 3.45 -8.64 4.94
CA LEU A 44 2.52 -7.64 4.41
C LEU A 44 1.93 -6.77 5.51
N THR A 45 1.47 -7.38 6.60
CA THR A 45 0.90 -6.68 7.75
C THR A 45 1.90 -5.72 8.37
N HIS A 46 3.16 -6.14 8.55
CA HIS A 46 4.25 -5.28 9.04
C HIS A 46 4.56 -4.12 8.10
N ALA A 47 4.47 -4.34 6.79
CA ALA A 47 4.60 -3.30 5.76
C ALA A 47 3.34 -2.44 5.59
N LYS A 48 2.30 -2.61 6.42
CA LYS A 48 1.00 -1.92 6.33
C LYS A 48 0.25 -2.20 5.03
N VAL A 49 0.57 -3.29 4.36
CA VAL A 49 -0.12 -3.81 3.19
C VAL A 49 -1.20 -4.78 3.63
N THR A 50 -2.37 -4.74 3.00
CA THR A 50 -3.41 -5.75 3.20
C THR A 50 -3.77 -6.39 1.88
N LEU A 51 -3.78 -7.70 1.83
CA LEU A 51 -4.23 -8.51 0.70
C LEU A 51 -5.41 -9.38 1.14
N ARG A 52 -6.52 -9.24 0.44
CA ARG A 52 -7.73 -10.01 0.75
C ARG A 52 -8.45 -10.46 -0.50
N ARG A 53 -9.16 -11.59 -0.39
CA ARG A 53 -10.19 -12.03 -1.31
C ARG A 53 -11.55 -11.80 -0.65
N ARG A 54 -12.41 -11.02 -1.29
CA ARG A 54 -13.73 -10.63 -0.76
C ARG A 54 -14.85 -11.09 -1.67
N THR A 55 -15.98 -11.49 -1.06
CA THR A 55 -17.23 -11.85 -1.72
C THR A 55 -18.41 -11.24 -0.97
N GLY A 56 -19.59 -11.18 -1.63
CA GLY A 56 -20.84 -10.73 -1.04
C GLY A 56 -21.12 -9.23 -1.15
N GLY A 57 -20.35 -8.51 -1.95
CA GLY A 57 -20.51 -7.07 -2.20
C GLY A 57 -20.71 -6.76 -3.69
N ASN A 58 -20.56 -5.47 -4.01
CA ASN A 58 -20.62 -4.99 -5.39
C ASN A 58 -19.28 -5.16 -6.11
N ASP A 59 -18.20 -5.43 -5.36
CA ASP A 59 -16.82 -5.50 -5.81
C ASP A 59 -16.15 -6.81 -5.35
N ASP A 60 -16.78 -7.92 -5.64
CA ASP A 60 -16.22 -9.24 -5.37
C ASP A 60 -14.89 -9.40 -6.11
N GLY A 61 -13.89 -9.95 -5.43
CA GLY A 61 -12.57 -10.15 -6.01
C GLY A 61 -11.43 -10.05 -5.00
N TRP A 62 -10.23 -9.93 -5.56
CA TRP A 62 -9.02 -9.68 -4.81
C TRP A 62 -8.76 -8.19 -4.69
N HIS A 63 -8.36 -7.77 -3.50
CA HIS A 63 -8.02 -6.38 -3.18
C HIS A 63 -6.68 -6.34 -2.47
N ILE A 64 -5.78 -5.52 -2.97
CA ILE A 64 -4.54 -5.18 -2.26
C ILE A 64 -4.52 -3.69 -1.97
N LYS A 65 -4.24 -3.32 -0.72
CA LYS A 65 -4.05 -1.93 -0.29
C LYS A 65 -2.61 -1.73 0.12
N ILE A 66 -1.92 -0.84 -0.59
CA ILE A 66 -0.51 -0.52 -0.41
C ILE A 66 -0.38 0.92 0.07
N PRO A 67 0.47 1.23 1.06
CA PRO A 67 0.77 2.62 1.44
C PRO A 67 1.26 3.44 0.24
N SER A 68 0.83 4.70 0.16
CA SER A 68 1.28 5.67 -0.84
C SER A 68 1.41 7.05 -0.22
N GLU A 69 2.01 8.01 -0.92
CA GLU A 69 2.15 9.39 -0.43
C GLU A 69 0.81 10.08 -0.19
N ALA A 70 -0.16 9.79 -1.04
CA ALA A 70 -1.52 10.32 -0.93
C ALA A 70 -2.44 9.54 0.03
N GLY A 71 -1.89 8.54 0.77
CA GLY A 71 -2.64 7.69 1.68
C GLY A 71 -2.48 6.20 1.38
N ARG A 72 -3.38 5.59 0.63
CA ARG A 72 -3.32 4.18 0.22
C ARG A 72 -3.74 4.01 -1.24
N THR A 73 -2.97 3.24 -1.98
CA THR A 73 -3.35 2.77 -3.32
C THR A 73 -4.06 1.42 -3.17
N GLU A 74 -5.24 1.30 -3.75
CA GLU A 74 -5.97 0.03 -3.84
C GLU A 74 -5.92 -0.49 -5.28
N ILE A 75 -5.55 -1.76 -5.43
CA ILE A 75 -5.53 -2.47 -6.69
C ILE A 75 -6.48 -3.66 -6.56
N HIS A 76 -7.35 -3.83 -7.55
CA HIS A 76 -8.35 -4.87 -7.60
C HIS A 76 -8.03 -5.86 -8.71
N ALA A 77 -8.32 -7.15 -8.45
CA ALA A 77 -8.27 -8.21 -9.44
C ALA A 77 -9.50 -9.10 -9.33
N GLU A 78 -9.87 -9.74 -10.43
CA GLU A 78 -10.99 -10.67 -10.51
C GLU A 78 -10.85 -11.82 -9.51
N LEU A 79 -12.00 -12.38 -9.08
CA LEU A 79 -12.04 -13.48 -8.10
C LEU A 79 -11.27 -14.71 -8.57
N GLY A 80 -11.32 -15.01 -9.87
CA GLY A 80 -10.72 -16.21 -10.47
C GLY A 80 -11.42 -17.49 -10.08
N GLU A 81 -10.95 -18.60 -10.65
CA GLU A 81 -11.43 -19.94 -10.34
C GLU A 81 -10.43 -20.63 -9.38
N PRO A 82 -10.93 -21.44 -8.44
CA PRO A 82 -10.04 -22.17 -7.56
C PRO A 82 -9.27 -23.27 -8.31
N VAL A 83 -7.99 -23.40 -8.03
CA VAL A 83 -7.12 -24.49 -8.48
C VAL A 83 -7.00 -25.49 -7.33
N ASP A 84 -7.35 -26.75 -7.56
CA ASP A 84 -7.37 -27.82 -6.54
C ASP A 84 -8.11 -27.43 -5.24
N GLY A 85 -9.20 -26.65 -5.38
CA GLY A 85 -10.01 -26.19 -4.26
C GLY A 85 -9.40 -25.02 -3.48
N ARG A 86 -8.31 -24.43 -3.95
CA ARG A 86 -7.64 -23.26 -3.36
C ARG A 86 -7.65 -22.10 -4.34
N TYR A 87 -7.84 -20.89 -3.82
CA TYR A 87 -7.66 -19.68 -4.60
C TYR A 87 -6.22 -19.22 -4.49
N GLU A 88 -5.58 -19.06 -5.63
CA GLU A 88 -4.24 -18.52 -5.73
C GLU A 88 -4.29 -17.00 -5.86
N VAL A 89 -3.34 -16.32 -5.21
CA VAL A 89 -3.20 -14.86 -5.35
C VAL A 89 -2.85 -14.54 -6.81
N PRO A 90 -3.60 -13.64 -7.48
CA PRO A 90 -3.32 -13.25 -8.85
C PRO A 90 -1.89 -12.73 -9.01
N SER A 91 -1.20 -13.18 -10.07
CA SER A 91 0.20 -12.82 -10.32
C SER A 91 0.42 -11.31 -10.42
N GLU A 92 -0.56 -10.56 -10.91
CA GLU A 92 -0.51 -9.10 -11.00
C GLU A 92 -0.48 -8.43 -9.62
N LEU A 93 -1.15 -8.99 -8.60
CA LEU A 93 -1.10 -8.49 -7.22
C LEU A 93 0.17 -8.97 -6.52
N LEU A 94 0.56 -10.23 -6.72
CA LEU A 94 1.82 -10.77 -6.18
C LEU A 94 3.02 -9.96 -6.67
N HIS A 95 3.00 -9.55 -7.95
CA HIS A 95 4.02 -8.70 -8.54
C HIS A 95 4.21 -7.37 -7.79
N GLN A 96 3.14 -6.77 -7.27
CA GLN A 96 3.21 -5.52 -6.50
C GLN A 96 3.91 -5.64 -5.14
N VAL A 97 3.92 -6.83 -4.57
CA VAL A 97 4.46 -7.08 -3.21
C VAL A 97 5.64 -8.04 -3.21
N ARG A 98 6.22 -8.31 -4.38
CA ARG A 98 7.29 -9.28 -4.55
C ARG A 98 8.51 -8.98 -3.67
N SER A 99 8.89 -7.72 -3.52
CA SER A 99 10.00 -7.28 -2.65
C SER A 99 9.72 -7.48 -1.15
N ILE A 100 8.45 -7.52 -0.75
CA ILE A 100 8.04 -7.73 0.64
C ILE A 100 7.93 -9.21 0.94
N VAL A 101 7.18 -9.94 0.11
CA VAL A 101 6.91 -11.38 0.28
C VAL A 101 8.14 -12.23 -0.05
N ARG A 102 8.87 -11.85 -1.11
CA ARG A 102 10.07 -12.53 -1.62
C ARG A 102 9.76 -13.97 -2.03
N HIS A 103 10.38 -14.97 -1.38
CA HIS A 103 10.16 -16.39 -1.64
C HIS A 103 9.10 -17.02 -0.72
N ASN A 104 8.54 -16.25 0.22
CA ASN A 104 7.59 -16.80 1.18
C ASN A 104 6.22 -17.00 0.54
N GLU A 105 5.55 -18.06 0.94
CA GLU A 105 4.19 -18.38 0.48
C GLU A 105 3.18 -17.45 1.16
N LEU A 106 2.19 -17.00 0.40
CA LEU A 106 1.03 -16.28 0.91
C LEU A 106 -0.08 -17.29 1.24
N THR A 107 -0.46 -17.33 2.51
CA THR A 107 -1.49 -18.23 3.02
C THR A 107 -2.61 -17.45 3.68
N PRO A 108 -3.83 -18.05 3.80
CA PRO A 108 -4.90 -17.45 4.59
C PRO A 108 -4.48 -17.29 6.06
N ILE A 109 -4.61 -16.08 6.60
CA ILE A 109 -4.26 -15.75 8.00
C ILE A 109 -5.46 -15.37 8.85
N ALA A 110 -6.53 -14.87 8.24
CA ALA A 110 -7.76 -14.49 8.94
C ALA A 110 -8.95 -14.50 7.99
N GLN A 111 -10.14 -14.71 8.55
CA GLN A 111 -11.42 -14.47 7.90
C GLN A 111 -12.17 -13.37 8.64
N VAL A 112 -12.83 -12.49 7.88
CA VAL A 112 -13.65 -11.41 8.41
C VAL A 112 -14.98 -11.42 7.69
N ASP A 113 -16.03 -11.77 8.40
CA ASP A 113 -17.41 -11.70 7.92
C ASP A 113 -18.04 -10.41 8.45
N ASN A 114 -18.69 -9.65 7.59
CA ASN A 114 -19.24 -8.35 7.92
C ASN A 114 -20.66 -8.19 7.37
N LYS A 115 -21.60 -8.00 8.26
CA LYS A 115 -22.95 -7.55 7.89
C LYS A 115 -22.95 -6.04 7.88
N ARG A 116 -22.86 -5.45 6.69
CA ARG A 116 -22.77 -4.01 6.47
C ARG A 116 -24.12 -3.44 6.08
N THR A 117 -24.53 -2.39 6.77
CA THR A 117 -25.56 -1.47 6.30
C THR A 117 -24.86 -0.20 5.80
N GLU A 118 -24.90 0.03 4.50
CA GLU A 118 -24.31 1.19 3.82
C GLU A 118 -25.41 2.20 3.51
N MET A 119 -25.19 3.45 3.87
CA MET A 119 -26.09 4.57 3.63
C MET A 119 -25.38 5.66 2.85
N VAL A 120 -25.93 6.00 1.69
CA VAL A 120 -25.44 7.12 0.87
C VAL A 120 -26.10 8.41 1.37
N LEU A 121 -25.29 9.32 1.90
CA LEU A 121 -25.73 10.62 2.37
C LEU A 121 -25.64 11.64 1.23
N ALA A 122 -26.73 12.34 0.96
CA ALA A 122 -26.80 13.31 -0.13
C ALA A 122 -27.20 14.71 0.36
N ASP A 123 -26.80 15.71 -0.42
CA ASP A 123 -27.21 17.10 -0.29
C ASP A 123 -28.61 17.35 -0.88
N ALA A 124 -29.08 18.61 -0.81
CA ALA A 124 -30.40 19.03 -1.35
C ALA A 124 -30.51 18.87 -2.88
N ASP A 125 -29.38 18.82 -3.59
CA ASP A 125 -29.32 18.59 -5.05
C ASP A 125 -29.21 17.10 -5.40
N ASN A 126 -29.35 16.20 -4.42
CA ASN A 126 -29.20 14.76 -4.52
C ASN A 126 -27.79 14.32 -4.95
N LYS A 127 -26.76 15.13 -4.65
CA LYS A 127 -25.36 14.75 -4.85
C LYS A 127 -24.84 14.01 -3.64
N PRO A 128 -24.13 12.88 -3.81
CA PRO A 128 -23.54 12.17 -2.69
C PRO A 128 -22.43 13.01 -2.04
N VAL A 129 -22.47 13.15 -0.72
CA VAL A 129 -21.49 13.89 0.08
C VAL A 129 -20.66 12.96 0.96
N ALA A 130 -21.25 11.85 1.42
CA ALA A 130 -20.55 10.83 2.17
C ALA A 130 -21.28 9.48 2.12
N GLU A 131 -20.56 8.42 2.41
CA GLU A 131 -21.08 7.10 2.71
C GLU A 131 -20.90 6.81 4.20
N PHE A 132 -21.96 6.36 4.83
CA PHE A 132 -21.95 5.90 6.22
C PHE A 132 -22.18 4.40 6.24
N CYS A 133 -21.30 3.66 6.92
CA CYS A 133 -21.42 2.23 7.08
C CYS A 133 -21.59 1.85 8.55
N ASP A 134 -22.58 1.00 8.82
CA ASP A 134 -22.79 0.32 10.10
C ASP A 134 -22.41 -1.15 9.92
N ASP A 135 -21.30 -1.55 10.50
CA ASP A 135 -20.67 -2.85 10.31
C ASP A 135 -20.79 -3.70 11.57
N HIS A 136 -21.42 -4.87 11.44
CA HIS A 136 -21.42 -5.93 12.43
C HIS A 136 -20.43 -7.02 11.98
N VAL A 137 -19.29 -7.05 12.63
CA VAL A 137 -18.15 -7.87 12.22
C VAL A 137 -17.98 -9.08 13.10
N THR A 138 -17.78 -10.24 12.48
CA THR A 138 -17.29 -11.47 13.11
C THR A 138 -16.01 -11.89 12.42
N ALA A 139 -14.94 -12.07 13.15
CA ALA A 139 -13.64 -12.38 12.61
C ALA A 139 -12.99 -13.57 13.33
N PHE A 140 -12.14 -14.28 12.59
CA PHE A 140 -11.39 -15.41 13.09
C PHE A 140 -9.97 -15.37 12.56
N SER A 141 -8.97 -15.49 13.46
CA SER A 141 -7.57 -15.63 13.09
C SER A 141 -7.22 -17.11 12.90
N PHE A 142 -6.58 -17.45 11.77
CA PHE A 142 -6.07 -18.80 11.50
C PHE A 142 -4.68 -19.04 12.10
N LEU A 143 -4.05 -17.99 12.62
CA LEU A 143 -2.73 -18.08 13.24
C LEU A 143 -2.81 -18.82 14.61
N PRO A 144 -1.69 -19.41 15.08
CA PRO A 144 -1.64 -20.03 16.40
C PRO A 144 -2.07 -19.06 17.51
N GLY A 145 -2.97 -19.52 18.38
CA GLY A 145 -3.56 -18.69 19.45
C GLY A 145 -4.65 -17.74 18.96
N GLY A 146 -5.09 -17.87 17.71
CA GLY A 146 -6.19 -17.09 17.16
C GLY A 146 -7.53 -17.49 17.76
N GLU A 147 -8.37 -16.48 18.01
CA GLU A 147 -9.71 -16.63 18.56
C GLU A 147 -10.74 -15.97 17.67
N GLN A 148 -12.00 -16.37 17.83
CA GLN A 148 -13.10 -15.67 17.20
C GLN A 148 -13.41 -14.40 17.99
N GLN A 149 -13.56 -13.28 17.26
CA GLN A 149 -13.92 -11.99 17.83
C GLN A 149 -15.15 -11.43 17.11
N SER A 150 -15.93 -10.62 17.82
CA SER A 150 -17.07 -9.91 17.21
C SER A 150 -17.10 -8.50 17.76
N TRP A 151 -17.38 -7.53 16.88
CA TRP A 151 -17.52 -6.13 17.24
C TRP A 151 -18.45 -5.42 16.27
N ARG A 152 -18.89 -4.25 16.65
CA ARG A 152 -19.63 -3.32 15.78
C ARG A 152 -18.80 -2.05 15.60
N GLU A 153 -18.76 -1.55 14.39
CA GLU A 153 -18.06 -0.30 14.07
C GLU A 153 -18.86 0.53 13.07
N TRP A 154 -18.65 1.83 13.13
CA TRP A 154 -19.16 2.78 12.15
C TRP A 154 -18.01 3.35 11.33
N GLU A 155 -18.24 3.53 10.04
CA GLU A 155 -17.31 4.18 9.11
C GLU A 155 -18.02 5.34 8.42
N VAL A 156 -17.30 6.45 8.23
CA VAL A 156 -17.73 7.58 7.39
C VAL A 156 -16.68 7.82 6.36
N GLU A 157 -17.04 7.74 5.09
CA GLU A 157 -16.16 8.01 3.96
C GLU A 157 -16.73 9.16 3.13
N LEU A 158 -15.88 10.11 2.74
CA LEU A 158 -16.30 11.22 1.88
C LEU A 158 -16.57 10.74 0.47
N ALA A 159 -17.60 11.29 -0.16
CA ALA A 159 -17.98 11.00 -1.53
C ALA A 159 -18.02 12.28 -2.38
N GLY A 160 -18.25 12.12 -3.67
CA GLY A 160 -18.35 13.22 -4.62
C GLY A 160 -17.09 14.07 -4.73
N GLU A 161 -17.21 15.38 -4.56
CA GLU A 161 -16.12 16.34 -4.71
C GLU A 161 -15.42 16.68 -3.37
N LEU A 162 -15.85 16.11 -2.26
CA LEU A 162 -15.33 16.44 -0.92
C LEU A 162 -13.97 15.80 -0.56
N PRO A 163 -13.59 14.61 -1.08
CA PRO A 163 -12.28 14.03 -0.77
C PRO A 163 -11.13 14.97 -1.10
N GLY A 164 -10.21 15.14 -0.13
CA GLY A 164 -9.02 16.00 -0.28
C GLY A 164 -9.26 17.51 -0.13
N THR A 165 -10.50 17.94 0.17
CA THR A 165 -10.85 19.35 0.37
C THR A 165 -10.88 19.73 1.83
N GLU A 166 -10.78 21.04 2.11
CA GLU A 166 -10.98 21.59 3.48
C GLU A 166 -12.44 21.38 3.95
N GLU A 167 -13.41 21.49 3.05
CA GLU A 167 -14.81 21.24 3.35
C GLU A 167 -15.04 19.78 3.77
N GLY A 168 -14.44 18.83 3.05
CA GLY A 168 -14.47 17.41 3.43
C GLY A 168 -13.82 17.17 4.78
N THR A 169 -12.72 17.83 5.10
CA THR A 169 -12.08 17.76 6.41
C THR A 169 -13.00 18.27 7.51
N GLN A 170 -13.70 19.37 7.28
CA GLN A 170 -14.68 19.92 8.22
C GLN A 170 -15.90 19.01 8.37
N PHE A 171 -16.36 18.40 7.28
CA PHE A 171 -17.45 17.41 7.31
C PHE A 171 -17.08 16.22 8.23
N ILE A 172 -15.90 15.64 8.07
CA ILE A 172 -15.44 14.54 8.93
C ILE A 172 -15.38 14.96 10.41
N ARG A 173 -14.96 16.19 10.73
CA ARG A 173 -14.95 16.70 12.10
C ARG A 173 -16.36 16.80 12.69
N ARG A 174 -17.33 17.30 11.91
CA ARG A 174 -18.76 17.39 12.34
C ARG A 174 -19.34 16.00 12.53
N ALA A 175 -19.11 15.07 11.57
CA ALA A 175 -19.53 13.68 11.68
C ALA A 175 -18.94 13.01 12.94
N THR A 176 -17.65 13.21 13.20
CA THR A 176 -16.98 12.71 14.41
C THR A 176 -17.67 13.22 15.68
N SER A 177 -17.97 14.52 15.76
CA SER A 177 -18.65 15.10 16.92
C SER A 177 -20.05 14.52 17.13
N LEU A 178 -20.83 14.36 16.06
CA LEU A 178 -22.18 13.76 16.12
C LEU A 178 -22.12 12.30 16.61
N LEU A 179 -21.22 11.49 16.04
CA LEU A 179 -21.13 10.07 16.36
C LEU A 179 -20.58 9.82 17.78
N ILE A 180 -19.61 10.61 18.23
CA ILE A 180 -19.15 10.58 19.63
C ILE A 180 -20.28 10.97 20.58
N GLY A 181 -21.07 11.99 20.23
CA GLY A 181 -22.24 12.39 21.00
C GLY A 181 -23.30 11.28 21.09
N ALA A 182 -23.39 10.38 20.14
CA ALA A 182 -24.25 9.20 20.15
C ALA A 182 -23.66 8.00 20.91
N GLY A 183 -22.41 8.09 21.42
CA GLY A 183 -21.76 7.05 22.20
C GLY A 183 -20.68 6.26 21.46
N ALA A 184 -20.34 6.65 20.23
CA ALA A 184 -19.19 6.08 19.51
C ALA A 184 -17.86 6.54 20.10
N ARG A 185 -16.81 5.74 19.88
CA ARG A 185 -15.43 6.09 20.20
C ARG A 185 -14.59 6.00 18.94
N VAL A 186 -13.69 6.96 18.74
CA VAL A 186 -12.74 6.86 17.62
C VAL A 186 -12.00 5.53 17.70
N SER A 187 -11.98 4.79 16.61
CA SER A 187 -11.35 3.46 16.59
C SER A 187 -9.84 3.57 16.81
N SER A 188 -9.31 2.79 17.73
CA SER A 188 -7.87 2.65 17.95
C SER A 188 -7.25 1.62 16.99
N SER A 189 -8.05 0.81 16.31
CA SER A 189 -7.58 -0.19 15.37
C SER A 189 -7.45 0.39 13.96
N PRO A 190 -6.27 0.26 13.32
CA PRO A 190 -6.06 0.80 11.99
C PRO A 190 -6.80 0.01 10.88
N SER A 191 -7.20 -1.26 11.15
CA SER A 191 -7.86 -2.11 10.17
C SER A 191 -8.62 -3.28 10.82
N LYS A 192 -9.66 -3.77 10.11
CA LYS A 192 -10.38 -4.99 10.50
C LYS A 192 -9.45 -6.21 10.62
N LEU A 193 -8.42 -6.31 9.77
CA LEU A 193 -7.43 -7.37 9.85
C LEU A 193 -6.70 -7.36 11.20
N LYS A 194 -6.18 -6.20 11.63
CA LYS A 194 -5.46 -6.11 12.90
C LYS A 194 -6.34 -6.47 14.08
N SER A 195 -7.62 -6.06 14.06
CA SER A 195 -8.60 -6.47 15.06
C SER A 195 -8.84 -7.98 15.02
N ALA A 196 -8.98 -8.57 13.83
CA ALA A 196 -9.19 -10.01 13.64
C ALA A 196 -8.02 -10.86 14.14
N LEU A 197 -6.80 -10.40 13.96
CA LEU A 197 -5.60 -11.11 14.43
C LEU A 197 -5.47 -11.08 15.96
N GLY A 198 -5.89 -9.98 16.62
CA GLY A 198 -5.83 -9.87 18.08
C GLY A 198 -4.46 -10.24 18.63
N ASP A 199 -4.44 -11.05 19.68
CA ASP A 199 -3.20 -11.49 20.34
C ASP A 199 -2.34 -12.39 19.44
N SER A 200 -2.92 -13.09 18.46
CA SER A 200 -2.15 -13.93 17.54
C SER A 200 -1.14 -13.12 16.70
N TYR A 201 -1.39 -11.82 16.49
CA TYR A 201 -0.44 -10.91 15.84
C TYR A 201 0.89 -10.81 16.62
N ALA A 202 0.83 -10.70 17.94
CA ALA A 202 2.02 -10.60 18.78
C ALA A 202 2.77 -11.94 18.93
N ASN A 203 2.09 -13.06 18.67
CA ASN A 203 2.64 -14.40 18.77
C ASN A 203 3.27 -14.89 17.45
N ALA A 204 3.02 -14.22 16.34
CA ALA A 204 3.63 -14.56 15.06
C ALA A 204 5.14 -14.29 15.08
N PRO A 205 5.95 -15.10 14.37
CA PRO A 205 7.37 -14.82 14.23
C PRO A 205 7.59 -13.47 13.55
N LEU A 206 8.65 -12.77 13.95
CA LEU A 206 9.01 -11.50 13.27
C LEU A 206 9.77 -11.79 11.98
N PRO A 207 9.51 -11.04 10.91
CA PRO A 207 10.38 -11.06 9.74
C PRO A 207 11.83 -10.75 10.11
N PRO A 208 12.83 -11.39 9.49
CA PRO A 208 14.24 -11.15 9.81
C PRO A 208 14.63 -9.67 9.80
N ALA A 209 14.04 -8.90 8.89
CA ALA A 209 14.27 -7.46 8.77
C ALA A 209 13.82 -6.64 10.01
N LEU A 210 12.94 -7.17 10.85
CA LEU A 210 12.40 -6.52 12.04
C LEU A 210 13.01 -7.09 13.34
N VAL A 211 13.84 -8.12 13.25
CA VAL A 211 14.57 -8.62 14.41
C VAL A 211 15.64 -7.59 14.78
N SER A 212 15.61 -7.10 16.00
CA SER A 212 16.60 -6.16 16.48
C SER A 212 17.99 -6.83 16.50
N PRO A 213 19.02 -6.17 15.97
CA PRO A 213 20.38 -6.68 16.03
C PRO A 213 20.87 -6.72 17.49
N ASP A 214 21.69 -7.71 17.81
CA ASP A 214 22.32 -7.84 19.14
C ASP A 214 23.54 -6.90 19.23
N VAL A 215 23.26 -5.60 19.32
CA VAL A 215 24.27 -4.55 19.48
C VAL A 215 23.83 -3.57 20.56
N ASP A 216 24.81 -3.01 21.26
CA ASP A 216 24.55 -1.94 22.23
C ASP A 216 23.89 -0.74 21.52
N PRO A 217 22.67 -0.32 21.95
CA PRO A 217 21.94 0.79 21.33
C PRO A 217 22.69 2.11 21.28
N ASP A 218 23.61 2.35 22.21
CA ASP A 218 24.41 3.56 22.31
C ASP A 218 25.75 3.47 21.53
N SER A 219 25.99 2.34 20.85
CA SER A 219 27.22 2.13 20.08
C SER A 219 27.17 2.81 18.71
N PRO A 220 28.32 3.20 18.14
CA PRO A 220 28.40 3.65 16.76
C PRO A 220 27.88 2.63 15.76
N ALA A 221 27.97 1.34 16.06
CA ALA A 221 27.45 0.25 15.22
C ALA A 221 25.93 0.33 15.11
N ALA A 222 25.21 0.62 16.20
CA ALA A 222 23.75 0.77 16.19
C ALA A 222 23.31 1.91 15.27
N ALA A 223 24.02 3.05 15.27
CA ALA A 223 23.73 4.17 14.37
C ALA A 223 23.95 3.80 12.90
N VAL A 224 25.01 3.05 12.58
CA VAL A 224 25.28 2.56 11.22
C VAL A 224 24.19 1.60 10.77
N ILE A 225 23.82 0.64 11.59
CA ILE A 225 22.74 -0.33 11.28
C ILE A 225 21.43 0.40 11.03
N THR A 226 21.07 1.38 11.87
CA THR A 226 19.86 2.20 11.69
C THR A 226 19.86 2.93 10.34
N ALA A 227 20.99 3.50 9.94
CA ALA A 227 21.12 4.16 8.64
C ALA A 227 20.99 3.17 7.46
N LEU A 228 21.58 1.99 7.56
CA LEU A 228 21.45 0.93 6.55
C LEU A 228 20.00 0.45 6.44
N GLN A 229 19.34 0.20 7.57
CA GLN A 229 17.93 -0.20 7.61
C GLN A 229 17.03 0.86 6.96
N ALA A 230 17.21 2.14 7.28
CA ALA A 230 16.42 3.22 6.70
C ALA A 230 16.54 3.28 5.16
N ASN A 231 17.75 3.08 4.62
CA ASN A 231 17.96 3.06 3.17
C ASN A 231 17.43 1.79 2.50
N ARG A 232 17.54 0.63 3.17
CA ARG A 232 16.91 -0.60 2.71
C ARG A 232 15.39 -0.45 2.65
N ASP A 233 14.78 0.07 3.70
CA ASP A 233 13.33 0.27 3.77
C ASP A 233 12.86 1.23 2.67
N LYS A 234 13.60 2.32 2.44
CA LYS A 234 13.33 3.23 1.32
C LYS A 234 13.40 2.54 -0.03
N LEU A 235 14.39 1.66 -0.25
CA LEU A 235 14.51 0.88 -1.48
C LEU A 235 13.30 -0.04 -1.69
N VAL A 236 12.87 -0.75 -0.63
CA VAL A 236 11.71 -1.65 -0.67
C VAL A 236 10.40 -0.87 -0.86
N ASP A 237 10.25 0.29 -0.24
CA ASP A 237 9.06 1.15 -0.39
C ASP A 237 8.88 1.68 -1.82
N TYR A 238 9.99 1.93 -2.55
CA TYR A 238 9.93 2.38 -3.94
C TYR A 238 9.72 1.24 -4.94
N ASP A 239 9.98 -0.03 -4.59
CA ASP A 239 9.82 -1.17 -5.49
C ASP A 239 8.41 -1.23 -6.14
N PRO A 240 7.28 -1.27 -5.40
CA PRO A 240 5.96 -1.30 -6.01
C PRO A 240 5.63 -0.04 -6.81
N ARG A 241 6.20 1.11 -6.47
CA ARG A 241 6.01 2.37 -7.20
C ARG A 241 6.73 2.34 -8.55
N VAL A 242 7.96 1.82 -8.57
CA VAL A 242 8.72 1.61 -9.81
C VAL A 242 8.01 0.63 -10.72
N ARG A 243 7.44 -0.45 -10.19
CA ARG A 243 6.67 -1.42 -10.98
C ARG A 243 5.43 -0.81 -11.64
N ARG A 244 4.79 0.16 -10.99
CA ARG A 244 3.64 0.91 -11.50
C ARG A 244 4.02 2.13 -12.33
N ASP A 245 5.32 2.36 -12.55
CA ASP A 245 5.82 3.53 -13.30
C ASP A 245 5.33 4.87 -12.71
N GLU A 246 5.29 4.96 -11.36
CA GLU A 246 4.93 6.20 -10.68
C GLU A 246 6.00 7.27 -10.89
N TRP A 247 5.57 8.51 -10.99
CA TRP A 247 6.47 9.64 -11.18
C TRP A 247 7.61 9.68 -10.15
N ASP A 248 8.82 9.98 -10.61
CA ASP A 248 10.07 10.08 -9.81
C ASP A 248 10.48 8.79 -9.07
N SER A 249 9.73 7.69 -9.19
CA SER A 249 9.98 6.46 -8.44
C SER A 249 11.33 5.82 -8.78
N VAL A 250 11.70 5.78 -10.05
CA VAL A 250 12.99 5.26 -10.54
C VAL A 250 14.15 6.09 -9.98
N HIS A 251 13.99 7.43 -9.97
CA HIS A 251 14.99 8.32 -9.39
C HIS A 251 15.20 8.04 -7.89
N GLN A 252 14.14 7.98 -7.12
CA GLN A 252 14.19 7.77 -5.68
C GLN A 252 14.75 6.39 -5.31
N MET A 253 14.36 5.33 -6.01
CA MET A 253 14.92 4.01 -5.81
C MET A 253 16.43 3.98 -6.13
N ARG A 254 16.85 4.68 -7.20
CA ARG A 254 18.26 4.83 -7.54
C ARG A 254 19.05 5.58 -6.45
N VAL A 255 18.48 6.63 -5.89
CA VAL A 255 19.08 7.37 -4.76
C VAL A 255 19.26 6.45 -3.57
N ALA A 256 18.21 5.74 -3.13
CA ALA A 256 18.26 4.80 -2.01
C ALA A 256 19.32 3.69 -2.23
N THR A 257 19.39 3.12 -3.45
CA THR A 257 20.37 2.09 -3.81
C THR A 257 21.81 2.62 -3.71
N ARG A 258 22.05 3.86 -4.15
CA ARG A 258 23.38 4.50 -4.10
C ARG A 258 23.79 4.88 -2.69
N GLU A 259 22.84 5.41 -1.89
CA GLU A 259 23.07 5.74 -0.48
C GLU A 259 23.44 4.49 0.33
N LEU A 260 22.67 3.41 0.17
CA LEU A 260 22.95 2.13 0.82
C LEU A 260 24.35 1.62 0.50
N ARG A 261 24.72 1.62 -0.78
CA ARG A 261 26.06 1.24 -1.21
C ARG A 261 27.14 2.17 -0.64
N SER A 262 26.90 3.49 -0.63
CA SER A 262 27.85 4.46 -0.08
C SER A 262 28.08 4.25 1.41
N HIS A 263 27.02 3.93 2.17
CA HIS A 263 27.14 3.61 3.59
C HIS A 263 27.95 2.33 3.82
N LEU A 264 27.71 1.27 3.07
CA LEU A 264 28.51 0.05 3.17
C LEU A 264 30.00 0.32 2.93
N GLN A 265 30.35 1.12 1.91
CA GLN A 265 31.72 1.49 1.61
C GLN A 265 32.34 2.39 2.70
N THR A 266 31.59 3.33 3.22
CA THR A 266 32.07 4.27 4.26
C THR A 266 32.33 3.54 5.58
N PHE A 267 31.49 2.58 5.93
CA PHE A 267 31.54 1.86 7.20
C PHE A 267 32.14 0.47 7.09
N HIS A 268 32.96 0.23 6.09
CA HIS A 268 33.64 -1.06 5.83
C HIS A 268 34.42 -1.61 7.04
N GLY A 269 34.84 -0.78 7.99
CA GLY A 269 35.50 -1.22 9.22
C GLY A 269 34.54 -1.64 10.34
N ILE A 270 33.25 -1.31 10.22
CA ILE A 270 32.19 -1.62 11.20
C ILE A 270 31.33 -2.78 10.69
N VAL A 271 30.90 -2.68 9.44
CA VAL A 271 30.13 -3.73 8.75
C VAL A 271 31.13 -4.62 8.02
N VAL A 272 31.30 -5.84 8.53
CA VAL A 272 32.29 -6.80 8.02
C VAL A 272 31.62 -8.16 7.80
N GLY A 273 31.99 -8.84 6.74
CA GLY A 273 31.52 -10.19 6.44
C GLY A 273 31.76 -10.56 4.97
N PRO A 274 31.80 -11.86 4.64
CA PRO A 274 32.08 -12.31 3.28
C PRO A 274 30.97 -11.94 2.29
N GLU A 275 29.76 -11.63 2.78
CA GLU A 275 28.61 -11.29 1.96
C GLU A 275 28.58 -9.82 1.53
N ILE A 276 29.29 -8.93 2.24
CA ILE A 276 29.28 -7.48 1.98
C ILE A 276 29.74 -7.16 0.56
N GLU A 277 30.78 -7.82 0.07
CA GLU A 277 31.28 -7.61 -1.30
C GLU A 277 30.24 -8.01 -2.36
N LYS A 278 29.48 -9.10 -2.11
CA LYS A 278 28.38 -9.52 -2.98
C LYS A 278 27.24 -8.47 -2.95
N ILE A 279 26.84 -8.03 -1.76
CA ILE A 279 25.80 -7.01 -1.59
C ILE A 279 26.20 -5.72 -2.33
N GLU A 280 27.43 -5.25 -2.17
CA GLU A 280 27.93 -4.05 -2.88
C GLU A 280 27.93 -4.22 -4.40
N ALA A 281 28.29 -5.42 -4.91
CA ALA A 281 28.26 -5.73 -6.33
C ALA A 281 26.83 -5.74 -6.88
N ASP A 282 25.88 -6.32 -6.14
CA ASP A 282 24.48 -6.41 -6.52
C ASP A 282 23.81 -5.02 -6.50
N LEU A 283 24.07 -4.20 -5.49
CA LEU A 283 23.64 -2.81 -5.43
C LEU A 283 24.23 -1.96 -6.57
N LYS A 284 25.50 -2.20 -6.94
CA LYS A 284 26.14 -1.52 -8.07
C LYS A 284 25.44 -1.83 -9.39
N GLU A 285 25.11 -3.09 -9.62
CA GLU A 285 24.40 -3.52 -10.83
C GLU A 285 22.99 -2.92 -10.88
N LEU A 286 22.23 -3.03 -9.78
CA LEU A 286 20.90 -2.44 -9.68
C LEU A 286 20.94 -0.93 -9.93
N ALA A 287 21.89 -0.20 -9.32
CA ALA A 287 22.06 1.23 -9.54
C ALA A 287 22.39 1.57 -11.00
N GLY A 288 23.12 0.69 -11.70
CA GLY A 288 23.40 0.82 -13.13
C GLY A 288 22.16 0.68 -14.00
N ILE A 289 21.33 -0.33 -13.72
CA ILE A 289 20.06 -0.57 -14.44
C ILE A 289 19.08 0.59 -14.20
N LEU A 290 18.90 1.02 -12.94
CA LEU A 290 18.10 2.20 -12.59
C LEU A 290 18.65 3.48 -13.23
N GLY A 291 19.99 3.60 -13.36
CA GLY A 291 20.64 4.74 -14.00
C GLY A 291 20.26 4.90 -15.46
N VAL A 292 20.27 3.82 -16.23
CA VAL A 292 19.84 3.84 -17.64
C VAL A 292 18.40 4.27 -17.80
N ALA A 293 17.50 3.82 -16.92
CA ALA A 293 16.09 4.22 -16.95
C ALA A 293 15.93 5.70 -16.58
N ARG A 294 16.61 6.17 -15.53
CA ARG A 294 16.56 7.59 -15.14
C ARG A 294 17.15 8.52 -16.21
N ASP A 295 18.22 8.12 -16.85
CA ASP A 295 18.82 8.92 -17.92
C ASP A 295 17.84 9.06 -19.12
N ALA A 296 17.13 7.97 -19.46
CA ALA A 296 16.09 8.00 -20.50
C ALA A 296 14.90 8.87 -20.09
N GLU A 297 14.43 8.78 -18.85
CA GLU A 297 13.36 9.61 -18.26
C GLU A 297 13.72 11.11 -18.32
N VAL A 298 14.92 11.47 -17.88
CA VAL A 298 15.39 12.88 -17.92
C VAL A 298 15.48 13.42 -19.35
N VAL A 299 15.89 12.58 -20.30
CA VAL A 299 15.93 12.96 -21.71
C VAL A 299 14.53 13.19 -22.25
N GLU A 300 13.58 12.29 -21.93
CA GLU A 300 12.18 12.42 -22.32
C GLU A 300 11.55 13.70 -21.74
N GLU A 301 11.71 13.96 -20.43
CA GLU A 301 11.22 15.18 -19.78
C GLU A 301 11.78 16.47 -20.42
N ARG A 302 13.07 16.48 -20.78
CA ARG A 302 13.71 17.64 -21.42
C ARG A 302 13.14 17.86 -22.81
N TRP A 303 12.89 16.80 -23.58
CA TRP A 303 12.29 16.89 -24.90
C TRP A 303 10.84 17.35 -24.83
N GLN A 304 10.05 16.86 -23.87
CA GLN A 304 8.68 17.35 -23.67
C GLN A 304 8.67 18.86 -23.40
N LYS A 305 9.52 19.34 -22.48
CA LYS A 305 9.66 20.77 -22.18
C LYS A 305 10.11 21.58 -23.40
N LEU A 306 11.01 21.03 -24.22
CA LEU A 306 11.45 21.70 -25.45
C LEU A 306 10.31 21.76 -26.46
N LEU A 307 9.53 20.70 -26.64
CA LEU A 307 8.38 20.65 -27.55
C LEU A 307 7.23 21.58 -27.12
N GLU A 308 7.13 21.90 -25.84
CA GLU A 308 6.17 22.86 -25.27
C GLU A 308 6.67 24.32 -25.35
N SER A 309 7.93 24.56 -25.69
CA SER A 309 8.51 25.91 -25.79
C SER A 309 8.20 26.55 -27.12
N GLU A 310 8.23 27.91 -27.19
CA GLU A 310 8.03 28.69 -28.42
C GLU A 310 9.09 28.34 -29.48
N ASP A 311 10.29 27.93 -29.09
CA ASP A 311 11.37 27.51 -30.00
C ASP A 311 11.02 26.22 -30.78
N SER A 312 10.00 25.48 -30.36
CA SER A 312 9.54 24.27 -31.03
C SER A 312 8.76 24.53 -32.33
N ASP A 313 8.31 25.75 -32.59
CA ASP A 313 7.52 26.11 -33.80
C ASP A 313 8.31 25.93 -35.12
N THR A 314 9.62 25.73 -35.02
CA THR A 314 10.49 25.39 -36.16
C THR A 314 10.39 23.93 -36.59
N LEU A 315 9.81 23.06 -35.75
CA LEU A 315 9.66 21.63 -36.04
C LEU A 315 8.25 21.37 -36.63
N ASP A 316 8.19 20.61 -37.71
CA ASP A 316 6.91 20.10 -38.19
C ASP A 316 6.30 19.03 -37.26
N ASP A 317 4.97 18.89 -37.35
CA ASP A 317 4.22 17.98 -36.43
C ASP A 317 4.69 16.53 -36.57
N SER A 318 5.05 16.08 -37.75
CA SER A 318 5.56 14.71 -37.98
C SER A 318 6.89 14.47 -37.28
N THR A 319 7.79 15.45 -37.30
CA THR A 319 9.08 15.39 -36.63
C THR A 319 8.89 15.40 -35.12
N ARG A 320 7.97 16.21 -34.57
CA ARG A 320 7.63 16.25 -33.13
C ARG A 320 7.10 14.91 -32.66
N GLU A 321 6.16 14.33 -33.39
CA GLU A 321 5.55 13.04 -33.07
C GLU A 321 6.58 11.90 -33.09
N HIS A 322 7.46 11.90 -34.08
CA HIS A 322 8.53 10.90 -34.20
C HIS A 322 9.52 10.98 -33.05
N ILE A 323 9.96 12.18 -32.65
CA ILE A 323 10.88 12.36 -31.49
C ILE A 323 10.19 11.92 -30.21
N ALA A 324 8.94 12.32 -29.97
CA ALA A 324 8.20 11.93 -28.77
C ALA A 324 8.04 10.40 -28.68
N GLN A 325 7.75 9.74 -29.81
CA GLN A 325 7.60 8.29 -29.87
C GLN A 325 8.92 7.55 -29.61
N ASP A 326 10.03 8.04 -30.15
CA ASP A 326 11.36 7.44 -29.97
C ASP A 326 11.82 7.57 -28.50
N MET A 327 11.66 8.75 -27.88
CA MET A 327 12.03 8.99 -26.49
C MET A 327 11.21 8.13 -25.54
N GLY A 328 9.88 8.10 -25.70
CA GLY A 328 9.01 7.24 -24.89
C GLY A 328 9.30 5.75 -25.11
N THR A 329 9.74 5.33 -26.30
CA THR A 329 10.16 3.94 -26.55
C THR A 329 11.45 3.59 -25.85
N ALA A 330 12.41 4.51 -25.81
CA ALA A 330 13.67 4.32 -25.10
C ALA A 330 13.43 4.17 -23.59
N TYR A 331 12.63 5.05 -23.02
CA TYR A 331 12.25 4.97 -21.60
C TYR A 331 11.50 3.67 -21.27
N ARG A 332 10.44 3.33 -22.00
CA ARG A 332 9.67 2.08 -21.78
C ARG A 332 10.54 0.82 -21.87
N ARG A 333 11.55 0.81 -22.76
CA ARG A 333 12.51 -0.30 -22.85
C ARG A 333 13.40 -0.38 -21.60
N ALA A 334 13.90 0.76 -21.12
CA ALA A 334 14.73 0.84 -19.93
C ALA A 334 13.93 0.47 -18.68
N HIS A 335 12.71 0.98 -18.52
CA HIS A 335 11.81 0.65 -17.43
C HIS A 335 11.49 -0.86 -17.38
N ARG A 336 11.16 -1.50 -18.51
CA ARG A 336 10.97 -2.97 -18.56
C ARG A 336 12.20 -3.74 -18.09
N ARG A 337 13.42 -3.23 -18.33
CA ARG A 337 14.65 -3.84 -17.80
C ARG A 337 14.77 -3.68 -16.30
N VAL A 338 14.34 -2.53 -15.75
CA VAL A 338 14.28 -2.35 -14.30
C VAL A 338 13.31 -3.36 -13.69
N VAL A 339 12.08 -3.46 -14.20
CA VAL A 339 11.08 -4.42 -13.69
C VAL A 339 11.60 -5.86 -13.77
N ALA A 340 12.23 -6.24 -14.89
CA ALA A 340 12.85 -7.58 -15.02
C ALA A 340 13.98 -7.83 -14.00
N ALA A 341 14.74 -6.80 -13.65
CA ALA A 341 15.75 -6.90 -12.59
C ALA A 341 15.11 -7.06 -11.20
N LEU A 342 14.03 -6.35 -10.91
CA LEU A 342 13.27 -6.48 -9.67
C LEU A 342 12.55 -7.84 -9.53
N ASP A 343 12.33 -8.55 -10.64
CA ASP A 343 11.76 -9.91 -10.65
C ASP A 343 12.83 -11.01 -10.57
N SER A 344 14.12 -10.65 -10.67
CA SER A 344 15.20 -11.62 -10.69
C SER A 344 15.47 -12.22 -9.31
N GLU A 345 15.86 -13.51 -9.28
CA GLU A 345 16.33 -14.20 -8.08
C GLU A 345 17.45 -13.41 -7.37
N ARG A 346 18.37 -12.83 -8.14
CA ARG A 346 19.47 -12.04 -7.60
C ARG A 346 18.99 -10.84 -6.77
N TYR A 347 17.94 -10.15 -7.21
CA TYR A 347 17.37 -9.04 -6.45
C TYR A 347 16.67 -9.53 -5.18
N LEU A 348 15.93 -10.64 -5.26
CA LEU A 348 15.27 -11.21 -4.09
C LEU A 348 16.30 -11.72 -3.06
N GLU A 349 17.39 -12.35 -3.51
CA GLU A 349 18.52 -12.74 -2.66
C GLU A 349 19.20 -11.52 -2.01
N LEU A 350 19.38 -10.43 -2.77
CA LEU A 350 19.91 -9.17 -2.23
C LEU A 350 19.05 -8.61 -1.10
N LEU A 351 17.74 -8.72 -1.22
CA LEU A 351 16.82 -8.26 -0.16
C LEU A 351 16.82 -9.18 1.07
N GLU A 352 17.18 -10.47 0.93
CA GLU A 352 17.30 -11.41 2.05
C GLU A 352 18.65 -11.31 2.76
N SER A 353 19.70 -10.87 2.08
CA SER A 353 21.07 -10.72 2.63
C SER A 353 21.22 -9.46 3.49
#